data_fd6106fe23744fdde12a77191645d7b9
#
_entry.id   fd6106fe23744fdde12a77191645d7b9
#
_cell.length_a   1.000
_cell.length_b   1.000
_cell.length_c   1.000
_cell.angle_alpha   90.00
_cell.angle_beta   90.00
_cell.angle_gamma   90.00
#
_symmetry.space_group_name_H-M   'P 1'
#
loop_
_entity.id
_entity.type
_entity.pdbx_description
1 polymer ?
#
loop_
_entity_poly.entity_id
_entity_poly.type
_entity_poly.pdbx_seq_one_letter_code
_entity_poly.pdbx_strand_id
1 'polypeptide(L)'
;MAEQIPDLNASVRTGTGKGAARQSRRNGNVPGIVFGGDTNPLPIEIPFNKLFQLLKAGRFKSTLFNLKLDGHDDVRVICRDVQRDTVKDLPTHFDLMRLRRATKIALFIPIEFLNEDTCPGLKKGGVLTLVRPEVELIVTASDIPEKIQIDLAGLEVGAVSYTHLRAHET
;
A
#
# COMPACT_ATOMS: atom_id res chain seq x y z
N MET A 1 5.26 9.24 -18.75
CA MET A 1 5.25 10.45 -17.90
C MET A 1 5.81 10.06 -16.55
N ALA A 2 6.76 10.81 -16.00
CA ALA A 2 7.29 10.50 -14.66
C ALA A 2 6.16 10.75 -13.65
N GLU A 3 5.71 9.70 -13.02
CA GLU A 3 4.67 9.74 -12.00
C GLU A 3 5.17 10.57 -10.81
N GLN A 4 4.48 11.64 -10.48
CA GLN A 4 4.86 12.50 -9.37
C GLN A 4 4.63 11.73 -8.07
N ILE A 5 5.73 11.41 -7.38
CA ILE A 5 5.69 10.76 -6.07
C ILE A 5 4.98 11.70 -5.09
N PRO A 6 3.86 11.30 -4.48
CA PRO A 6 3.11 12.16 -3.57
C PRO A 6 3.89 12.43 -2.27
N ASP A 7 3.74 13.65 -1.75
CA ASP A 7 4.36 14.06 -0.50
C ASP A 7 3.55 13.57 0.71
N LEU A 8 4.25 13.00 1.68
CA LEU A 8 3.71 12.57 2.96
C LEU A 8 4.33 13.39 4.09
N ASN A 9 3.57 14.35 4.63
CA ASN A 9 4.04 15.15 5.75
C ASN A 9 3.80 14.39 7.06
N ALA A 10 4.84 14.28 7.87
CA ALA A 10 4.79 13.67 9.20
C ALA A 10 5.62 14.48 10.19
N SER A 11 5.36 14.31 11.47
CA SER A 11 6.13 14.91 12.54
C SER A 11 6.95 13.88 13.30
N VAL A 12 8.11 14.27 13.79
CA VAL A 12 8.97 13.40 14.60
C VAL A 12 8.40 13.31 16.00
N ARG A 13 8.32 12.10 16.53
CA ARG A 13 7.81 11.84 17.88
C ARG A 13 8.97 11.63 18.85
N THR A 14 9.00 12.37 19.93
CA THR A 14 10.06 12.28 20.96
C THR A 14 9.86 11.13 21.94
N GLY A 15 8.60 10.71 22.16
CA GLY A 15 8.26 9.63 23.09
C GLY A 15 8.10 8.28 22.42
N THR A 16 8.60 7.21 23.06
CA THR A 16 8.43 5.81 22.63
C THR A 16 7.63 5.02 23.66
N GLY A 17 7.16 3.83 23.28
CA GLY A 17 6.41 2.92 24.13
C GLY A 17 4.90 3.16 24.17
N LYS A 18 4.20 2.32 24.97
CA LYS A 18 2.72 2.21 25.01
C LYS A 18 2.02 3.51 25.43
N GLY A 19 2.59 4.23 26.41
CA GLY A 19 2.01 5.48 26.91
C GLY A 19 2.03 6.58 25.86
N ALA A 20 3.20 6.80 25.23
CA ALA A 20 3.37 7.80 24.19
C ALA A 20 2.51 7.50 22.95
N ALA A 21 2.42 6.24 22.52
CA ALA A 21 1.55 5.84 21.42
C ALA A 21 0.06 6.07 21.70
N ARG A 22 -0.40 5.87 22.95
CA ARG A 22 -1.76 6.20 23.35
C ARG A 22 -2.01 7.70 23.35
N GLN A 23 -1.02 8.49 23.77
CA GLN A 23 -1.12 9.95 23.77
C GLN A 23 -1.22 10.50 22.35
N SER A 24 -0.38 10.04 21.40
CA SER A 24 -0.47 10.42 19.98
C SER A 24 -1.88 10.16 19.42
N ARG A 25 -2.45 8.98 19.70
CA ARG A 25 -3.81 8.65 19.24
C ARG A 25 -4.91 9.52 19.88
N ARG A 26 -4.76 9.92 21.15
CA ARG A 26 -5.69 10.87 21.79
C ARG A 26 -5.59 12.27 21.18
N ASN A 27 -4.40 12.65 20.70
CA ASN A 27 -4.17 13.92 20.01
C ASN A 27 -4.65 13.89 18.54
N GLY A 28 -5.27 12.80 18.09
CA GLY A 28 -5.75 12.66 16.71
C GLY A 28 -4.66 12.27 15.71
N ASN A 29 -3.51 11.79 16.17
CA ASN A 29 -2.42 11.34 15.32
C ASN A 29 -2.28 9.81 15.38
N VAL A 30 -1.81 9.21 14.30
CA VAL A 30 -1.45 7.79 14.27
C VAL A 30 0.07 7.69 14.42
N PRO A 31 0.56 6.96 15.43
CA PRO A 31 1.99 6.71 15.59
C PRO A 31 2.50 5.72 14.55
N GLY A 32 3.70 5.92 14.09
CA GLY A 32 4.40 5.03 13.16
C GLY A 32 5.90 5.03 13.38
N ILE A 33 6.60 4.27 12.56
CA ILE A 33 8.05 4.18 12.54
C ILE A 33 8.56 4.23 11.09
N VAL A 34 9.67 4.92 10.87
CA VAL A 34 10.42 4.87 9.61
C VAL A 34 11.71 4.10 9.87
N PHE A 35 11.91 3.01 9.15
CA PHE A 35 13.07 2.14 9.31
C PHE A 35 13.72 1.82 7.96
N GLY A 36 14.85 1.13 7.99
CA GLY A 36 15.61 0.76 6.79
C GLY A 36 16.64 1.82 6.37
N GLY A 37 17.45 1.48 5.37
CA GLY A 37 18.64 2.26 5.00
C GLY A 37 19.73 2.14 6.07
N ASP A 38 20.71 3.06 6.02
CA ASP A 38 21.87 3.07 6.94
C ASP A 38 21.63 3.95 8.17
N THR A 39 20.40 4.41 8.39
CA THR A 39 20.04 5.32 9.48
C THR A 39 19.15 4.62 10.51
N ASN A 40 19.27 5.05 11.77
CA ASN A 40 18.47 4.53 12.86
C ASN A 40 16.96 4.66 12.59
N PRO A 41 16.14 3.72 13.10
CA PRO A 41 14.70 3.86 13.06
C PRO A 41 14.25 5.16 13.74
N LEU A 42 13.34 5.87 13.08
CA LEU A 42 12.83 7.16 13.56
C LEU A 42 11.34 7.03 13.87
N PRO A 43 10.91 7.26 15.13
CA PRO A 43 9.49 7.29 15.47
C PRO A 43 8.85 8.56 14.92
N ILE A 44 7.73 8.40 14.21
CA ILE A 44 6.98 9.49 13.59
C ILE A 44 5.51 9.40 13.94
N GLU A 45 4.77 10.45 13.61
CA GLU A 45 3.32 10.45 13.67
C GLU A 45 2.71 11.23 12.49
N ILE A 46 1.54 10.78 12.04
CA ILE A 46 0.77 11.39 10.96
C ILE A 46 -0.64 11.69 11.45
N PRO A 47 -1.25 12.84 11.07
CA PRO A 47 -2.64 13.13 11.39
C PRO A 47 -3.56 12.01 10.89
N PHE A 48 -4.44 11.53 11.77
CA PHE A 48 -5.35 10.40 11.51
C PHE A 48 -6.16 10.59 10.21
N ASN A 49 -6.74 11.78 10.01
CA ASN A 49 -7.58 12.05 8.85
C ASN A 49 -6.81 11.86 7.52
N LYS A 50 -5.55 12.33 7.49
CA LYS A 50 -4.70 12.21 6.29
C LYS A 50 -4.35 10.75 6.00
N LEU A 51 -3.92 10.01 7.01
CA LEU A 51 -3.60 8.59 6.86
C LEU A 51 -4.84 7.77 6.48
N PHE A 52 -5.99 8.05 7.09
CA PHE A 52 -7.24 7.37 6.81
C PHE A 52 -7.72 7.58 5.36
N GLN A 53 -7.61 8.80 4.83
CA GLN A 53 -7.90 9.08 3.43
C GLN A 53 -7.00 8.30 2.46
N LEU A 54 -5.69 8.24 2.74
CA LEU A 54 -4.74 7.46 1.94
C LEU A 54 -5.03 5.96 1.96
N LEU A 55 -5.41 5.44 3.13
CA LEU A 55 -5.80 4.04 3.29
C LEU A 55 -7.11 3.71 2.57
N LYS A 56 -8.09 4.63 2.61
CA LYS A 56 -9.37 4.47 1.92
C LYS A 56 -9.20 4.49 0.40
N ALA A 57 -8.22 5.21 -0.12
CA ALA A 57 -7.86 5.18 -1.54
C ALA A 57 -7.31 3.82 -2.01
N GLY A 58 -7.00 2.90 -1.08
CA GLY A 58 -6.59 1.52 -1.36
C GLY A 58 -5.16 1.33 -1.84
N ARG A 59 -4.43 2.41 -2.15
CA ARG A 59 -3.10 2.36 -2.78
C ARG A 59 -1.94 2.63 -1.83
N PHE A 60 -2.20 2.84 -0.54
CA PHE A 60 -1.18 3.27 0.43
C PHE A 60 -0.02 2.28 0.55
N LYS A 61 -0.28 0.98 0.44
CA LYS A 61 0.75 -0.07 0.54
C LYS A 61 1.60 -0.23 -0.73
N SER A 62 1.06 0.14 -1.89
CA SER A 62 1.74 -0.01 -3.19
C SER A 62 2.33 1.30 -3.72
N THR A 63 2.07 2.44 -3.08
CA THR A 63 2.54 3.76 -3.52
C THR A 63 3.82 4.16 -2.79
N LEU A 64 4.78 4.68 -3.56
CA LEU A 64 5.95 5.40 -3.02
C LEU A 64 5.54 6.78 -2.53
N PHE A 65 6.07 7.18 -1.39
CA PHE A 65 5.89 8.52 -0.84
C PHE A 65 7.23 9.22 -0.66
N ASN A 66 7.20 10.53 -0.83
CA ASN A 66 8.29 11.39 -0.41
C ASN A 66 7.96 11.88 1.00
N LEU A 67 8.62 11.32 2.00
CA LEU A 67 8.40 11.66 3.40
C LEU A 67 9.07 12.99 3.72
N LYS A 68 8.27 13.97 4.12
CA LYS A 68 8.73 15.27 4.59
C LYS A 68 8.61 15.33 6.11
N LEU A 69 9.76 15.51 6.76
CA LEU A 69 9.88 15.65 8.21
C LEU A 69 10.54 16.98 8.54
N ASP A 70 10.01 17.70 9.49
CA ASP A 70 10.63 18.95 9.96
C ASP A 70 12.03 18.69 10.50
N GLY A 71 13.03 19.36 9.91
CA GLY A 71 14.43 19.24 10.31
C GLY A 71 15.19 18.00 9.80
N HIS A 72 14.62 17.25 8.88
CA HIS A 72 15.26 16.10 8.23
C HIS A 72 15.17 16.22 6.71
N ASP A 73 16.09 15.56 6.01
CA ASP A 73 16.07 15.48 4.56
C ASP A 73 14.87 14.66 4.06
N ASP A 74 14.35 15.02 2.89
CA ASP A 74 13.29 14.28 2.22
C ASP A 74 13.75 12.87 1.85
N VAL A 75 13.02 11.86 2.30
CA VAL A 75 13.37 10.45 2.10
C VAL A 75 12.23 9.71 1.40
N ARG A 76 12.57 8.89 0.41
CA ARG A 76 11.60 8.01 -0.23
C ARG A 76 11.26 6.85 0.68
N VAL A 77 9.97 6.66 0.89
CA VAL A 77 9.44 5.60 1.76
C VAL A 77 8.30 4.87 1.08
N ILE A 78 8.11 3.63 1.50
CA ILE A 78 6.93 2.84 1.17
C ILE A 78 6.32 2.28 2.45
N CYS A 79 5.01 2.12 2.45
CA CYS A 79 4.33 1.47 3.55
C CYS A 79 4.60 -0.04 3.54
N ARG A 80 5.17 -0.56 4.62
CA ARG A 80 5.39 -2.01 4.78
C ARG A 80 4.20 -2.69 5.44
N ASP A 81 3.67 -2.09 6.50
CA ASP A 81 2.51 -2.62 7.22
C ASP A 81 1.66 -1.50 7.84
N VAL A 82 0.38 -1.79 8.03
CA VAL A 82 -0.57 -0.94 8.76
C VAL A 82 -1.37 -1.81 9.69
N GLN A 83 -1.17 -1.60 10.98
CA GLN A 83 -1.98 -2.23 12.02
C GLN A 83 -3.32 -1.51 12.13
N ARG A 84 -4.40 -2.26 12.14
CA ARG A 84 -5.75 -1.74 12.32
C ARG A 84 -6.38 -2.30 13.59
N ASP A 85 -7.29 -1.53 14.15
CA ASP A 85 -8.16 -2.03 15.22
C ASP A 85 -9.16 -3.03 14.65
N THR A 86 -9.24 -4.20 15.25
CA THR A 86 -10.08 -5.33 14.75
C THR A 86 -11.58 -5.04 14.76
N VAL A 87 -12.04 -4.12 15.62
CA VAL A 87 -13.47 -3.82 15.77
C VAL A 87 -13.87 -2.59 14.97
N LYS A 88 -13.02 -1.55 15.00
CA LYS A 88 -13.30 -0.25 14.38
C LYS A 88 -12.70 -0.09 12.99
N ASP A 89 -11.84 -1.02 12.57
CA ASP A 89 -11.03 -0.97 11.35
C ASP A 89 -10.23 0.34 11.17
N LEU A 90 -9.93 1.02 12.28
CA LEU A 90 -9.17 2.26 12.28
C LEU A 90 -7.66 1.99 12.37
N PRO A 91 -6.81 2.76 11.65
CA PRO A 91 -5.37 2.59 11.72
C PRO A 91 -4.85 2.94 13.13
N THR A 92 -4.08 2.02 13.71
CA THR A 92 -3.50 2.17 15.06
C THR A 92 -2.00 2.37 15.03
N HIS A 93 -1.32 1.83 14.01
CA HIS A 93 0.12 1.98 13.77
C HIS A 93 0.43 1.80 12.29
N PHE A 94 1.50 2.41 11.82
CA PHE A 94 2.00 2.20 10.46
C PHE A 94 3.53 2.13 10.43
N ASP A 95 4.03 1.31 9.52
CA ASP A 95 5.44 1.04 9.35
C ASP A 95 5.87 1.50 7.95
N LEU A 96 6.81 2.45 7.88
CA LEU A 96 7.38 2.92 6.63
C LEU A 96 8.81 2.43 6.49
N MET A 97 9.15 1.92 5.31
CA MET A 97 10.49 1.49 4.97
C MET A 97 11.15 2.49 4.02
N ARG A 98 12.38 2.93 4.36
CA ARG A 98 13.19 3.78 3.48
C ARG A 98 13.68 2.98 2.30
N LEU A 99 13.59 3.55 1.10
CA LEU A 99 13.99 2.89 -0.13
C LEU A 99 15.07 3.67 -0.88
N ARG A 100 16.05 2.93 -1.38
CA ARG A 100 16.96 3.38 -2.42
C ARG A 100 16.42 2.97 -3.79
N ARG A 101 16.71 3.73 -4.85
CA ARG A 101 16.17 3.49 -6.20
C ARG A 101 16.38 2.06 -6.72
N ALA A 102 17.51 1.44 -6.38
CA ALA A 102 17.86 0.09 -6.84
C ALA A 102 17.41 -1.05 -5.89
N THR A 103 16.68 -0.73 -4.81
CA THR A 103 16.24 -1.74 -3.84
C THR A 103 15.11 -2.58 -4.43
N LYS A 104 15.28 -3.89 -4.43
CA LYS A 104 14.20 -4.84 -4.76
C LYS A 104 13.37 -5.11 -3.51
N ILE A 105 12.06 -5.02 -3.64
CA ILE A 105 11.11 -5.22 -2.55
C ILE A 105 9.96 -6.10 -3.00
N ALA A 106 9.48 -6.93 -2.09
CA ALA A 106 8.25 -7.68 -2.27
C ALA A 106 7.07 -6.84 -1.78
N LEU A 107 6.12 -6.54 -2.66
CA LEU A 107 4.93 -5.74 -2.39
C LEU A 107 3.68 -6.49 -2.79
N PHE A 108 2.59 -6.24 -2.06
CA PHE A 108 1.26 -6.68 -2.43
C PHE A 108 0.61 -5.61 -3.30
N ILE A 109 0.30 -5.97 -4.55
CA ILE A 109 -0.30 -5.09 -5.54
C ILE A 109 -1.73 -5.53 -5.78
N PRO A 110 -2.70 -4.59 -5.69
CA PRO A 110 -4.10 -4.90 -5.88
C PRO A 110 -4.40 -5.30 -7.33
N ILE A 111 -5.36 -6.22 -7.51
CA ILE A 111 -5.89 -6.63 -8.79
C ILE A 111 -7.12 -5.80 -9.10
N GLU A 112 -7.20 -5.28 -10.33
CA GLU A 112 -8.38 -4.62 -10.87
C GLU A 112 -8.90 -5.43 -12.06
N PHE A 113 -10.20 -5.67 -12.08
CA PHE A 113 -10.85 -6.36 -13.18
C PHE A 113 -11.37 -5.34 -14.20
N LEU A 114 -11.13 -5.64 -15.47
CA LEU A 114 -11.65 -4.88 -16.59
C LEU A 114 -12.76 -5.66 -17.28
N ASN A 115 -13.70 -4.91 -17.90
CA ASN A 115 -14.74 -5.49 -18.75
C ASN A 115 -15.69 -6.48 -18.04
N GLU A 116 -15.99 -6.26 -16.75
CA GLU A 116 -16.95 -7.08 -16.00
C GLU A 116 -18.32 -7.12 -16.69
N ASP A 117 -18.80 -5.96 -17.17
CA ASP A 117 -20.10 -5.83 -17.84
C ASP A 117 -20.21 -6.59 -19.16
N THR A 118 -19.07 -6.85 -19.82
CA THR A 118 -19.02 -7.54 -21.12
C THR A 118 -18.74 -9.02 -20.99
N CYS A 119 -18.36 -9.49 -19.81
CA CYS A 119 -18.02 -10.89 -19.54
C CYS A 119 -19.19 -11.85 -19.80
N PRO A 120 -19.06 -12.83 -20.73
CA PRO A 120 -20.13 -13.78 -21.05
C PRO A 120 -20.50 -14.66 -19.87
N GLY A 121 -19.53 -15.03 -19.02
CA GLY A 121 -19.77 -15.84 -17.82
C GLY A 121 -20.66 -15.13 -16.82
N LEU A 122 -20.43 -13.84 -16.55
CA LEU A 122 -21.25 -13.05 -15.63
C LEU A 122 -22.67 -12.82 -16.20
N LYS A 123 -22.78 -12.56 -17.51
CA LYS A 123 -24.09 -12.42 -18.17
C LYS A 123 -24.95 -13.68 -18.13
N LYS A 124 -24.33 -14.85 -18.09
CA LYS A 124 -25.01 -16.15 -17.93
C LYS A 124 -25.39 -16.46 -16.46
N GLY A 125 -25.19 -15.53 -15.53
CA GLY A 125 -25.48 -15.71 -14.11
C GLY A 125 -24.34 -16.33 -13.29
N GLY A 126 -23.11 -16.39 -13.84
CA GLY A 126 -21.92 -16.78 -13.10
C GLY A 126 -21.56 -15.77 -12.02
N VAL A 127 -20.82 -16.21 -11.02
CA VAL A 127 -20.30 -15.36 -9.94
C VAL A 127 -18.77 -15.30 -10.05
N LEU A 128 -18.23 -14.09 -10.03
CA LEU A 128 -16.79 -13.89 -9.95
C LEU A 128 -16.31 -14.15 -8.52
N THR A 129 -15.52 -15.21 -8.33
CA THR A 129 -14.93 -15.52 -7.04
C THR A 129 -13.47 -15.10 -7.03
N LEU A 130 -13.15 -14.11 -6.22
CA LEU A 130 -11.79 -13.60 -6.06
C LEU A 130 -11.12 -14.33 -4.90
N VAL A 131 -10.18 -15.21 -5.21
CA VAL A 131 -9.45 -15.99 -4.20
C VAL A 131 -8.35 -15.16 -3.55
N ARG A 132 -7.67 -14.29 -4.32
CA ARG A 132 -6.64 -13.38 -3.82
C ARG A 132 -6.86 -11.99 -4.42
N PRO A 133 -7.19 -10.99 -3.60
CA PRO A 133 -7.37 -9.61 -4.07
C PRO A 133 -6.05 -8.88 -4.37
N GLU A 134 -4.94 -9.40 -3.85
CA GLU A 134 -3.61 -8.81 -3.99
C GLU A 134 -2.61 -9.91 -4.40
N VAL A 135 -1.64 -9.54 -5.24
CA VAL A 135 -0.55 -10.42 -5.67
C VAL A 135 0.77 -9.88 -5.15
N GLU A 136 1.58 -10.75 -4.55
CA GLU A 136 2.92 -10.41 -4.12
C GLU A 136 3.87 -10.40 -5.32
N LEU A 137 4.45 -9.23 -5.62
CA LEU A 137 5.45 -9.05 -6.68
C LEU A 137 6.75 -8.55 -6.10
N ILE A 138 7.87 -9.08 -6.62
CA ILE A 138 9.20 -8.53 -6.34
C ILE A 138 9.51 -7.51 -7.43
N VAL A 139 9.49 -6.23 -7.04
CA VAL A 139 9.68 -5.10 -7.94
C VAL A 139 10.84 -4.22 -7.49
N THR A 140 11.41 -3.48 -8.43
CA THR A 140 12.41 -2.45 -8.11
C THR A 140 11.66 -1.18 -7.67
N ALA A 141 12.22 -0.46 -6.72
CA ALA A 141 11.61 0.76 -6.17
C ALA A 141 11.34 1.87 -7.22
N SER A 142 11.95 1.77 -8.42
CA SER A 142 11.70 2.68 -9.55
C SER A 142 10.50 2.29 -10.40
N ASP A 143 10.08 1.01 -10.36
CA ASP A 143 9.09 0.44 -11.29
C ASP A 143 7.99 -0.32 -10.52
N ILE A 144 7.30 0.38 -9.63
CA ILE A 144 6.20 -0.20 -8.86
C ILE A 144 4.90 0.00 -9.65
N PRO A 145 4.25 -1.07 -10.14
CA PRO A 145 2.95 -0.93 -10.79
C PRO A 145 1.87 -0.60 -9.74
N GLU A 146 1.01 0.37 -10.04
CA GLU A 146 -0.08 0.74 -9.14
C GLU A 146 -1.12 -0.36 -8.97
N LYS A 147 -1.38 -1.11 -10.04
CA LYS A 147 -2.41 -2.16 -10.10
C LYS A 147 -2.08 -3.18 -11.19
N ILE A 148 -2.57 -4.39 -11.00
CA ILE A 148 -2.55 -5.45 -12.02
C ILE A 148 -3.94 -5.50 -12.63
N GLN A 149 -4.03 -5.27 -13.94
CA GLN A 149 -5.29 -5.32 -14.65
C GLN A 149 -5.49 -6.70 -15.27
N ILE A 150 -6.66 -7.30 -15.01
CA ILE A 150 -7.08 -8.58 -15.59
C ILE A 150 -8.34 -8.32 -16.43
N ASP A 151 -8.24 -8.62 -17.73
CA ASP A 151 -9.38 -8.53 -18.62
C ASP A 151 -10.26 -9.77 -18.50
N LEU A 152 -11.54 -9.57 -18.22
CA LEU A 152 -12.55 -10.63 -18.12
C LEU A 152 -13.29 -10.85 -19.44
N ALA A 153 -12.97 -10.11 -20.50
CA ALA A 153 -13.61 -10.27 -21.80
C ALA A 153 -13.40 -11.69 -22.34
N GLY A 154 -14.50 -12.35 -22.72
CA GLY A 154 -14.45 -13.70 -23.29
C GLY A 154 -14.35 -14.86 -22.29
N LEU A 155 -14.31 -14.59 -20.98
CA LEU A 155 -14.32 -15.66 -19.98
C LEU A 155 -15.72 -16.24 -19.79
N GLU A 156 -15.83 -17.58 -19.82
CA GLU A 156 -17.06 -18.31 -19.58
C GLU A 156 -17.17 -18.84 -18.15
N VAL A 157 -18.35 -19.37 -17.80
CA VAL A 157 -18.57 -20.02 -16.51
C VAL A 157 -17.64 -21.23 -16.38
N GLY A 158 -16.88 -21.28 -15.25
CA GLY A 158 -15.87 -22.30 -15.00
C GLY A 158 -14.45 -21.95 -15.50
N ALA A 159 -14.27 -20.80 -16.15
CA ALA A 159 -12.94 -20.30 -16.48
C ALA A 159 -12.16 -19.87 -15.22
N VAL A 160 -10.87 -20.21 -15.15
CA VAL A 160 -9.99 -19.87 -14.03
C VAL A 160 -8.76 -19.12 -14.57
N SER A 161 -8.48 -17.96 -14.00
CA SER A 161 -7.26 -17.21 -14.30
C SER A 161 -6.21 -17.44 -13.22
N TYR A 162 -5.01 -17.84 -13.62
CA TYR A 162 -3.89 -18.11 -12.70
C TYR A 162 -2.81 -17.05 -12.85
N THR A 163 -2.18 -16.66 -11.75
CA THR A 163 -1.11 -15.64 -11.73
C THR A 163 0.15 -16.06 -12.49
N HIS A 164 0.43 -17.37 -12.60
CA HIS A 164 1.63 -17.89 -13.26
C HIS A 164 1.56 -17.89 -14.80
N LEU A 165 0.38 -17.79 -15.39
CA LEU A 165 0.21 -17.78 -16.87
C LEU A 165 0.59 -16.46 -17.53
N ARG A 166 0.78 -15.38 -16.78
CA ARG A 166 1.14 -14.07 -17.33
C ARG A 166 2.64 -13.77 -17.38
N ALA A 167 3.48 -14.63 -16.85
CA ALA A 167 4.94 -14.43 -16.88
C ALA A 167 5.58 -14.69 -18.27
N HIS A 168 4.81 -15.09 -19.28
CA HIS A 168 5.31 -15.47 -20.62
C HIS A 168 4.94 -14.51 -21.76
N GLU A 169 4.27 -13.39 -21.48
CA GLU A 169 3.90 -12.41 -22.52
C GLU A 169 4.54 -11.04 -22.26
N THR A 170 5.85 -11.00 -22.26
CA THR A 170 6.62 -9.76 -22.48
C THR A 170 7.90 -10.08 -23.25
#